data_0668905a5becbc6aadef1069696d8941
#
_entry.id   0668905a5becbc6aadef1069696d8941
#
_cell.length_a   1.000
_cell.length_b   1.000
_cell.length_c   1.000
_cell.angle_alpha   90.00
_cell.angle_beta   90.00
_cell.angle_gamma   90.00
#
_symmetry.space_group_name_H-M   'P 1'
#
loop_
_entity.id
_entity.type
_entity.pdbx_description
1 polymer ?
#
loop_
_entity_poly.entity_id
_entity_poly.type
_entity_poly.pdbx_seq_one_letter_code
_entity_poly.pdbx_strand_id
1 'polypeptide(L)'
;IVVAIFFYRSNQIHKRKMKEEDDIKKLKKEDIVTIKEIINESSQQISRVIFTTNKVYTDVLDNLGLQDLAKLKENKKALKKLEKEVDELKSNVYYFIKNLDETSVEASKFYVMILGYLQDMIQSLAFITQNSYSQINNKNKQLKFNQIRDLKSIDVELQKLFDTIETIFKDQSFDKLDEVLKEKNQILNNVSELIQKQITRIRTVETSPKNSKLY
;
A
#
# COMPACT_ATOMS: atom_id res chain seq x y z
N ILE A 1 11.62 16.29 -35.02
CA ILE A 1 11.99 15.66 -33.74
C ILE A 1 10.71 15.29 -32.97
N VAL A 2 9.78 16.25 -32.72
CA VAL A 2 8.53 16.00 -31.94
C VAL A 2 7.67 14.90 -32.55
N VAL A 3 7.51 14.89 -33.86
CA VAL A 3 6.73 13.87 -34.60
C VAL A 3 7.38 12.50 -34.46
N ALA A 4 8.71 12.38 -34.50
CA ALA A 4 9.43 11.12 -34.32
C ALA A 4 9.26 10.55 -32.90
N ILE A 5 9.23 11.41 -31.87
CA ILE A 5 8.97 11.01 -30.46
C ILE A 5 7.53 10.53 -30.30
N PHE A 6 6.57 11.18 -30.96
CA PHE A 6 5.18 10.78 -30.92
C PHE A 6 4.97 9.41 -31.60
N PHE A 7 5.56 9.17 -32.78
CA PHE A 7 5.52 7.87 -33.45
C PHE A 7 6.23 6.77 -32.64
N TYR A 8 7.38 7.08 -32.02
CA TYR A 8 8.08 6.13 -31.17
C TYR A 8 7.23 5.72 -29.94
N ARG A 9 6.60 6.69 -29.26
CA ARG A 9 5.69 6.40 -28.12
C ARG A 9 4.44 5.64 -28.56
N SER A 10 3.83 6.05 -29.67
CA SER A 10 2.66 5.34 -30.23
C SER A 10 3.00 3.88 -30.57
N ASN A 11 4.16 3.63 -31.15
CA ASN A 11 4.63 2.29 -31.52
C ASN A 11 4.96 1.44 -30.28
N GLN A 12 5.49 2.05 -29.20
CA GLN A 12 5.70 1.39 -27.91
C GLN A 12 4.38 0.98 -27.27
N ILE A 13 3.37 1.85 -27.31
CA ILE A 13 2.03 1.57 -26.78
C ILE A 13 1.37 0.45 -27.60
N HIS A 14 1.52 0.48 -28.91
CA HIS A 14 0.98 -0.54 -29.80
C HIS A 14 1.64 -1.90 -29.59
N LYS A 15 2.97 -1.95 -29.42
CA LYS A 15 3.70 -3.18 -29.10
C LYS A 15 3.33 -3.74 -27.72
N ARG A 16 3.05 -2.88 -26.72
CA ARG A 16 2.55 -3.32 -25.41
C ARG A 16 1.18 -3.95 -25.53
N LYS A 17 0.25 -3.31 -26.26
CA LYS A 17 -1.09 -3.86 -26.50
C LYS A 17 -1.08 -5.19 -27.25
N MET A 18 -0.23 -5.34 -28.26
CA MET A 18 -0.08 -6.62 -29.01
C MET A 18 0.51 -7.72 -28.11
N LYS A 19 1.47 -7.39 -27.24
CA LYS A 19 2.03 -8.35 -26.30
C LYS A 19 0.99 -8.76 -25.25
N GLU A 20 0.19 -7.82 -24.76
CA GLU A 20 -0.95 -8.10 -23.87
C GLU A 20 -2.00 -8.99 -24.54
N GLU A 21 -2.32 -8.78 -25.83
CA GLU A 21 -3.23 -9.65 -26.59
C GLU A 21 -2.68 -11.06 -26.84
N ASP A 22 -1.36 -11.22 -27.05
CA ASP A 22 -0.73 -12.51 -27.20
C ASP A 22 -0.62 -13.28 -25.88
N ASP A 23 -0.38 -12.60 -24.76
CA ASP A 23 -0.42 -13.18 -23.43
C ASP A 23 -1.85 -13.61 -23.06
N ILE A 24 -2.88 -12.85 -23.47
CA ILE A 24 -4.30 -13.24 -23.33
C ILE A 24 -4.64 -14.49 -24.14
N LYS A 25 -4.09 -14.64 -25.36
CA LYS A 25 -4.31 -15.83 -26.19
C LYS A 25 -3.63 -17.07 -25.63
N LYS A 26 -2.51 -16.93 -24.93
CA LYS A 26 -1.86 -18.02 -24.20
C LYS A 26 -2.67 -18.49 -23.00
N LEU A 27 -3.25 -17.55 -22.24
CA LEU A 27 -4.14 -17.84 -21.10
C LEU A 27 -5.46 -18.53 -21.53
N LYS A 28 -5.88 -18.39 -22.79
CA LYS A 28 -7.07 -19.06 -23.33
C LYS A 28 -6.87 -20.56 -23.64
N LYS A 29 -5.66 -21.08 -23.55
CA LYS A 29 -5.35 -22.46 -23.91
C LYS A 29 -5.11 -23.41 -22.75
N GLU A 30 -4.97 -22.88 -21.53
CA GLU A 30 -4.69 -23.68 -20.35
C GLU A 30 -5.80 -23.48 -19.33
N ASP A 31 -6.58 -24.53 -19.17
CA ASP A 31 -7.43 -24.92 -18.06
C ASP A 31 -8.47 -23.92 -17.52
N ILE A 32 -9.68 -24.40 -17.41
CA ILE A 32 -10.78 -23.81 -16.64
C ILE A 32 -10.32 -23.70 -15.17
N VAL A 33 -9.57 -22.64 -14.89
CA VAL A 33 -9.21 -22.26 -13.51
C VAL A 33 -10.53 -21.97 -12.79
N THR A 34 -10.85 -22.73 -11.77
CA THR A 34 -12.11 -22.57 -11.04
C THR A 34 -12.11 -21.20 -10.33
N ILE A 35 -13.28 -20.58 -10.18
CA ILE A 35 -13.45 -19.33 -9.41
C ILE A 35 -12.78 -19.46 -8.04
N LYS A 36 -12.86 -20.63 -7.42
CA LYS A 36 -12.25 -20.91 -6.13
C LYS A 36 -10.72 -20.80 -6.15
N GLU A 37 -10.05 -21.26 -7.21
CA GLU A 37 -8.59 -21.15 -7.35
C GLU A 37 -8.16 -19.70 -7.51
N ILE A 38 -8.90 -18.93 -8.29
CA ILE A 38 -8.62 -17.48 -8.49
C ILE A 38 -8.83 -16.70 -7.20
N ILE A 39 -9.90 -16.96 -6.45
CA ILE A 39 -10.14 -16.35 -5.14
C ILE A 39 -9.00 -16.69 -4.18
N ASN A 40 -8.55 -17.92 -4.17
CA ASN A 40 -7.46 -18.36 -3.29
C ASN A 40 -6.13 -17.70 -3.67
N GLU A 41 -5.79 -17.68 -4.93
CA GLU A 41 -4.57 -17.04 -5.41
C GLU A 41 -4.59 -15.53 -5.17
N SER A 42 -5.71 -14.86 -5.46
CA SER A 42 -5.88 -13.43 -5.20
C SER A 42 -5.79 -13.11 -3.70
N SER A 43 -6.38 -13.92 -2.83
CA SER A 43 -6.29 -13.76 -1.37
C SER A 43 -4.84 -13.88 -0.88
N GLN A 44 -4.07 -14.82 -1.39
CA GLN A 44 -2.65 -14.96 -1.06
C GLN A 44 -1.81 -13.75 -1.52
N GLN A 45 -2.11 -13.23 -2.72
CA GLN A 45 -1.42 -12.06 -3.24
C GLN A 45 -1.76 -10.80 -2.45
N ILE A 46 -3.03 -10.60 -2.08
CA ILE A 46 -3.48 -9.51 -1.20
C ILE A 46 -2.79 -9.57 0.14
N SER A 47 -2.78 -10.76 0.78
CA SER A 47 -2.10 -11.00 2.06
C SER A 47 -0.61 -10.62 1.98
N ARG A 48 0.08 -11.03 0.92
CA ARG A 48 1.49 -10.66 0.69
C ARG A 48 1.70 -9.15 0.54
N VAL A 49 0.80 -8.46 -0.17
CA VAL A 49 0.87 -6.99 -0.31
C VAL A 49 0.69 -6.31 1.05
N ILE A 50 -0.29 -6.75 1.84
CA ILE A 50 -0.56 -6.23 3.18
C ILE A 50 0.67 -6.43 4.09
N PHE A 51 1.23 -7.63 4.14
CA PHE A 51 2.44 -7.94 4.90
C PHE A 51 3.62 -7.04 4.50
N THR A 52 3.86 -6.91 3.19
CA THR A 52 4.96 -6.09 2.67
C THR A 52 4.77 -4.62 2.99
N THR A 53 3.53 -4.11 2.91
CA THR A 53 3.17 -2.73 3.25
C THR A 53 3.44 -2.46 4.73
N ASN A 54 3.00 -3.36 5.62
CA ASN A 54 3.24 -3.28 7.06
C ASN A 54 4.74 -3.19 7.35
N LYS A 55 5.52 -4.11 6.79
CA LYS A 55 6.98 -4.12 6.95
C LYS A 55 7.64 -2.82 6.48
N VAL A 56 7.28 -2.33 5.29
CA VAL A 56 7.86 -1.07 4.76
C VAL A 56 7.49 0.12 5.66
N TYR A 57 6.28 0.16 6.20
CA TYR A 57 5.85 1.21 7.12
C TYR A 57 6.70 1.24 8.39
N THR A 58 6.87 0.08 9.05
CA THR A 58 7.72 -0.07 10.24
C THR A 58 9.15 0.34 9.96
N ASP A 59 9.74 -0.17 8.85
CA ASP A 59 11.10 0.16 8.42
C ASP A 59 11.29 1.67 8.19
N VAL A 60 10.28 2.36 7.62
CA VAL A 60 10.32 3.81 7.39
C VAL A 60 10.35 4.57 8.71
N LEU A 61 9.53 4.19 9.70
CA LEU A 61 9.51 4.84 11.00
C LEU A 61 10.82 4.61 11.77
N ASP A 62 11.36 3.40 11.73
CA ASP A 62 12.63 3.08 12.37
C ASP A 62 13.78 3.89 11.75
N ASN A 63 13.85 3.91 10.41
CA ASN A 63 14.89 4.62 9.70
C ASN A 63 14.76 6.15 9.82
N LEU A 64 13.55 6.67 9.99
CA LEU A 64 13.32 8.08 10.34
C LEU A 64 13.85 8.38 11.74
N GLY A 65 13.56 7.52 12.72
CA GLY A 65 14.06 7.66 14.09
C GLY A 65 15.58 7.58 14.19
N LEU A 66 16.20 6.67 13.43
CA LEU A 66 17.64 6.46 13.35
C LEU A 66 18.37 7.48 12.45
N GLN A 67 17.64 8.31 11.72
CA GLN A 67 18.17 9.26 10.73
C GLN A 67 18.98 8.56 9.61
N ASP A 68 18.58 7.34 9.23
CA ASP A 68 19.25 6.54 8.21
C ASP A 68 18.73 6.85 6.81
N LEU A 69 19.36 7.83 6.14
CA LEU A 69 19.00 8.25 4.80
C LEU A 69 19.18 7.14 3.74
N ALA A 70 20.20 6.29 3.91
CA ALA A 70 20.48 5.21 2.97
C ALA A 70 19.34 4.18 2.97
N LYS A 71 18.94 3.75 4.16
CA LYS A 71 17.82 2.81 4.32
C LYS A 71 16.48 3.42 3.90
N LEU A 72 16.22 4.70 4.15
CA LEU A 72 15.02 5.36 3.62
C LEU A 72 15.01 5.39 2.09
N LYS A 73 16.16 5.48 1.43
CA LYS A 73 16.25 5.34 -0.03
C LYS A 73 15.93 3.92 -0.50
N GLU A 74 16.32 2.91 0.28
CA GLU A 74 15.95 1.51 0.01
C GLU A 74 14.44 1.29 0.21
N ASN A 75 13.83 1.84 1.26
CA ASN A 75 12.39 1.82 1.46
C ASN A 75 11.61 2.41 0.26
N LYS A 76 12.09 3.53 -0.32
CA LYS A 76 11.52 4.10 -1.55
C LYS A 76 11.59 3.14 -2.74
N LYS A 77 12.66 2.35 -2.87
CA LYS A 77 12.78 1.34 -3.94
C LYS A 77 11.84 0.16 -3.70
N ALA A 78 11.75 -0.32 -2.45
CA ALA A 78 10.84 -1.38 -2.07
C ALA A 78 9.38 -0.99 -2.35
N LEU A 79 9.01 0.26 -2.03
CA LEU A 79 7.68 0.79 -2.30
C LEU A 79 7.36 0.83 -3.80
N LYS A 80 8.28 1.29 -4.64
CA LYS A 80 8.09 1.27 -6.10
C LYS A 80 7.90 -0.15 -6.67
N LYS A 81 8.50 -1.14 -6.04
CA LYS A 81 8.28 -2.55 -6.40
C LYS A 81 6.87 -2.98 -6.01
N LEU A 82 6.43 -2.59 -4.82
CA LEU A 82 5.09 -2.89 -4.33
C LEU A 82 4.00 -2.22 -5.17
N GLU A 83 4.19 -0.97 -5.60
CA GLU A 83 3.32 -0.27 -6.56
C GLU A 83 3.12 -1.09 -7.85
N LYS A 84 4.22 -1.60 -8.41
CA LYS A 84 4.15 -2.45 -9.62
C LYS A 84 3.40 -3.76 -9.38
N GLU A 85 3.63 -4.40 -8.22
CA GLU A 85 2.92 -5.63 -7.86
C GLU A 85 1.40 -5.40 -7.78
N VAL A 86 0.95 -4.28 -7.23
CA VAL A 86 -0.49 -3.94 -7.19
C VAL A 86 -1.04 -3.58 -8.55
N ASP A 87 -0.27 -2.90 -9.40
CA ASP A 87 -0.67 -2.62 -10.79
C ASP A 87 -0.81 -3.91 -11.61
N GLU A 88 0.07 -4.89 -11.40
CA GLU A 88 -0.03 -6.22 -12.01
C GLU A 88 -1.28 -6.96 -11.51
N LEU A 89 -1.57 -6.91 -10.20
CA LEU A 89 -2.81 -7.48 -9.64
C LEU A 89 -4.06 -6.86 -10.27
N LYS A 90 -4.09 -5.54 -10.44
CA LYS A 90 -5.21 -4.84 -11.10
C LYS A 90 -5.39 -5.30 -12.53
N SER A 91 -4.31 -5.45 -13.27
CA SER A 91 -4.34 -5.93 -14.64
C SER A 91 -4.90 -7.35 -14.72
N ASN A 92 -4.47 -8.24 -13.86
CA ASN A 92 -4.95 -9.62 -13.79
C ASN A 92 -6.44 -9.69 -13.46
N VAL A 93 -6.91 -8.87 -12.50
CA VAL A 93 -8.35 -8.82 -12.14
C VAL A 93 -9.21 -8.31 -13.30
N TYR A 94 -8.73 -7.35 -14.09
CA TYR A 94 -9.46 -6.90 -15.27
C TYR A 94 -9.72 -8.03 -16.26
N TYR A 95 -8.71 -8.84 -16.57
CA TYR A 95 -8.85 -10.00 -17.45
C TYR A 95 -9.75 -11.07 -16.86
N PHE A 96 -9.67 -11.27 -15.56
CA PHE A 96 -10.55 -12.18 -14.85
C PHE A 96 -12.02 -11.76 -14.97
N ILE A 97 -12.34 -10.50 -14.63
CA ILE A 97 -13.69 -9.96 -14.71
C ILE A 97 -14.28 -10.11 -16.13
N LYS A 98 -13.48 -9.87 -17.14
CA LYS A 98 -13.91 -9.97 -18.55
C LYS A 98 -14.34 -11.40 -18.94
N ASN A 99 -13.85 -12.42 -18.26
CA ASN A 99 -14.13 -13.82 -18.54
C ASN A 99 -15.13 -14.47 -17.56
N LEU A 100 -15.64 -13.71 -16.57
CA LEU A 100 -16.66 -14.17 -15.63
C LEU A 100 -18.04 -14.21 -16.28
N ASP A 101 -18.86 -15.14 -15.81
CA ASP A 101 -20.29 -15.15 -16.09
C ASP A 101 -21.04 -14.10 -15.26
N GLU A 102 -22.31 -13.83 -15.64
CA GLU A 102 -23.12 -12.80 -14.98
C GLU A 102 -23.35 -13.07 -13.48
N THR A 103 -23.26 -14.34 -13.02
CA THR A 103 -23.50 -14.72 -11.62
C THR A 103 -22.35 -14.32 -10.70
N SER A 104 -21.18 -14.02 -11.26
CA SER A 104 -19.93 -13.68 -10.52
C SER A 104 -19.67 -12.17 -10.41
N VAL A 105 -20.58 -11.31 -10.85
CA VAL A 105 -20.42 -9.85 -10.87
C VAL A 105 -20.20 -9.26 -9.47
N GLU A 106 -20.87 -9.77 -8.45
CA GLU A 106 -20.72 -9.27 -7.06
C GLU A 106 -19.31 -9.56 -6.50
N ALA A 107 -18.76 -10.75 -6.76
CA ALA A 107 -17.38 -11.08 -6.40
C ALA A 107 -16.38 -10.15 -7.09
N SER A 108 -16.63 -9.80 -8.36
CA SER A 108 -15.82 -8.86 -9.13
C SER A 108 -15.77 -7.48 -8.52
N LYS A 109 -16.92 -6.94 -8.11
CA LYS A 109 -17.01 -5.63 -7.44
C LYS A 109 -16.17 -5.61 -6.17
N PHE A 110 -16.26 -6.66 -5.37
CA PHE A 110 -15.49 -6.78 -4.13
C PHE A 110 -13.98 -6.74 -4.40
N TYR A 111 -13.50 -7.48 -5.39
CA TYR A 111 -12.08 -7.47 -5.77
C TYR A 111 -11.60 -6.11 -6.27
N VAL A 112 -12.38 -5.45 -7.11
CA VAL A 112 -12.06 -4.08 -7.58
C VAL A 112 -11.94 -3.11 -6.42
N MET A 113 -12.84 -3.20 -5.43
CA MET A 113 -12.79 -2.37 -4.22
C MET A 113 -11.53 -2.63 -3.40
N ILE A 114 -11.18 -3.90 -3.14
CA ILE A 114 -9.97 -4.25 -2.40
C ILE A 114 -8.73 -3.70 -3.09
N LEU A 115 -8.61 -3.86 -4.40
CA LEU A 115 -7.47 -3.33 -5.16
C LEU A 115 -7.40 -1.80 -5.11
N GLY A 116 -8.54 -1.11 -5.10
CA GLY A 116 -8.62 0.32 -4.85
C GLY A 116 -8.03 0.68 -3.48
N TYR A 117 -8.43 0.00 -2.42
CA TYR A 117 -7.92 0.23 -1.07
C TYR A 117 -6.44 -0.09 -0.93
N LEU A 118 -5.94 -1.16 -1.57
CA LEU A 118 -4.50 -1.46 -1.60
C LEU A 118 -3.72 -0.34 -2.27
N GLN A 119 -4.23 0.21 -3.36
CA GLN A 119 -3.61 1.35 -4.03
C GLN A 119 -3.57 2.59 -3.15
N ASP A 120 -4.67 2.93 -2.48
CA ASP A 120 -4.74 4.06 -1.56
C ASP A 120 -3.77 3.91 -0.38
N MET A 121 -3.65 2.70 0.14
CA MET A 121 -2.70 2.35 1.21
C MET A 121 -1.25 2.56 0.75
N ILE A 122 -0.90 2.11 -0.44
CA ILE A 122 0.44 2.27 -1.02
C ILE A 122 0.73 3.75 -1.30
N GLN A 123 -0.22 4.51 -1.83
CA GLN A 123 -0.05 5.96 -2.04
C GLN A 123 0.18 6.70 -0.73
N SER A 124 -0.55 6.34 0.33
CA SER A 124 -0.35 6.90 1.67
C SER A 124 1.04 6.58 2.19
N LEU A 125 1.50 5.34 2.03
CA LEU A 125 2.85 4.93 2.42
C LEU A 125 3.93 5.62 1.59
N ALA A 126 3.67 5.86 0.29
CA ALA A 126 4.57 6.64 -0.58
C ALA A 126 4.73 8.07 -0.09
N PHE A 127 3.64 8.69 0.33
CA PHE A 127 3.66 10.03 0.93
C PHE A 127 4.48 10.06 2.23
N ILE A 128 4.25 9.13 3.14
CA ILE A 128 4.99 9.01 4.41
C ILE A 128 6.48 8.81 4.13
N THR A 129 6.82 7.87 3.26
CA THR A 129 8.21 7.52 2.91
C THR A 129 8.94 8.69 2.26
N GLN A 130 8.27 9.40 1.34
CA GLN A 130 8.85 10.57 0.66
C GLN A 130 9.10 11.72 1.65
N ASN A 131 8.16 11.98 2.55
CA ASN A 131 8.32 13.04 3.56
C ASN A 131 9.41 12.69 4.58
N SER A 132 9.48 11.44 5.02
CA SER A 132 10.54 10.94 5.91
C SER A 132 11.92 11.08 5.26
N TYR A 133 12.05 10.67 4.01
CA TYR A 133 13.28 10.85 3.23
C TYR A 133 13.66 12.33 3.11
N SER A 134 12.71 13.19 2.73
CA SER A 134 12.94 14.62 2.54
C SER A 134 13.32 15.32 3.84
N GLN A 135 12.77 14.88 4.97
CA GLN A 135 13.09 15.41 6.29
C GLN A 135 14.59 15.31 6.59
N ILE A 136 15.17 14.13 6.34
CA ILE A 136 16.58 13.86 6.64
C ILE A 136 17.48 14.43 5.52
N ASN A 137 17.12 14.21 4.26
CA ASN A 137 17.89 14.68 3.11
C ASN A 137 18.09 16.21 3.11
N ASN A 138 17.08 16.95 3.55
CA ASN A 138 17.11 18.41 3.65
C ASN A 138 17.71 18.89 4.98
N LYS A 139 18.30 17.99 5.80
CA LYS A 139 18.91 18.31 7.10
C LYS A 139 17.96 19.09 8.02
N ASN A 140 16.68 18.75 7.98
CA ASN A 140 15.72 19.37 8.88
C ASN A 140 15.95 18.87 10.31
N LYS A 141 15.47 19.65 11.31
CA LYS A 141 15.60 19.29 12.71
C LYS A 141 14.91 17.94 12.97
N GLN A 142 15.58 17.05 13.69
CA GLN A 142 15.04 15.73 14.06
C GLN A 142 13.72 15.84 14.84
N LEU A 143 12.87 14.85 14.69
CA LEU A 143 11.73 14.66 15.58
C LEU A 143 12.24 14.43 17.00
N LYS A 144 11.53 14.97 17.98
CA LYS A 144 11.84 14.70 19.38
C LYS A 144 11.53 13.24 19.74
N PHE A 145 12.23 12.73 20.74
CA PHE A 145 12.04 11.34 21.20
C PHE A 145 10.56 11.00 21.49
N ASN A 146 9.82 11.90 22.15
CA ASN A 146 8.41 11.71 22.44
C ASN A 146 7.54 11.66 21.16
N GLN A 147 7.90 12.37 20.09
CA GLN A 147 7.21 12.29 18.80
C GLN A 147 7.46 10.93 18.12
N ILE A 148 8.72 10.46 18.09
CA ILE A 148 9.04 9.12 17.55
C ILE A 148 8.31 8.03 18.35
N ARG A 149 8.32 8.12 19.68
CA ARG A 149 7.62 7.16 20.56
C ARG A 149 6.12 7.10 20.26
N ASP A 150 5.49 8.26 20.09
CA ASP A 150 4.06 8.34 19.77
C ASP A 150 3.77 7.69 18.39
N LEU A 151 4.59 7.93 17.37
CA LEU A 151 4.46 7.26 16.06
C LEU A 151 4.68 5.75 16.18
N LYS A 152 5.65 5.31 16.98
CA LYS A 152 5.90 3.87 17.20
C LYS A 152 4.77 3.19 17.97
N SER A 153 4.03 3.89 18.82
CA SER A 153 2.83 3.31 19.47
C SER A 153 1.74 2.98 18.45
N ILE A 154 1.53 3.85 17.46
CA ILE A 154 0.60 3.58 16.35
C ILE A 154 1.12 2.46 15.44
N ASP A 155 2.44 2.40 15.19
CA ASP A 155 3.07 1.33 14.42
C ASP A 155 2.75 -0.06 15.02
N VAL A 156 2.89 -0.22 16.32
CA VAL A 156 2.59 -1.48 17.02
C VAL A 156 1.11 -1.88 16.85
N GLU A 157 0.20 -0.93 16.96
CA GLU A 157 -1.24 -1.18 16.77
C GLU A 157 -1.57 -1.53 15.29
N LEU A 158 -0.93 -0.83 14.34
CA LEU A 158 -1.08 -1.13 12.91
C LEU A 158 -0.52 -2.49 12.54
N GLN A 159 0.65 -2.88 13.10
CA GLN A 159 1.20 -4.22 12.90
C GLN A 159 0.18 -5.28 13.33
N LYS A 160 -0.38 -5.15 14.54
CA LYS A 160 -1.38 -6.08 15.03
C LYS A 160 -2.61 -6.16 14.11
N LEU A 161 -3.12 -5.00 13.67
CA LEU A 161 -4.26 -4.95 12.74
C LEU A 161 -3.92 -5.64 11.41
N PHE A 162 -2.74 -5.37 10.84
CA PHE A 162 -2.32 -5.98 9.58
C PHE A 162 -2.07 -7.47 9.69
N ASP A 163 -1.50 -7.95 10.79
CA ASP A 163 -1.32 -9.37 11.07
C ASP A 163 -2.68 -10.09 11.18
N THR A 164 -3.67 -9.45 11.81
CA THR A 164 -5.04 -9.96 11.88
C THR A 164 -5.67 -10.04 10.48
N ILE A 165 -5.54 -8.99 9.67
CA ILE A 165 -6.06 -8.94 8.30
C ILE A 165 -5.36 -9.97 7.41
N GLU A 166 -4.02 -10.07 7.49
CA GLU A 166 -3.25 -11.07 6.75
C GLU A 166 -3.74 -12.48 7.05
N THR A 167 -3.92 -12.79 8.33
CA THR A 167 -4.41 -14.10 8.79
C THR A 167 -5.81 -14.38 8.24
N ILE A 168 -6.73 -13.40 8.28
CA ILE A 168 -8.08 -13.54 7.74
C ILE A 168 -8.04 -13.89 6.25
N PHE A 169 -7.23 -13.18 5.45
CA PHE A 169 -7.11 -13.47 4.03
C PHE A 169 -6.44 -14.80 3.74
N LYS A 170 -5.40 -15.15 4.49
CA LYS A 170 -4.67 -16.41 4.35
C LYS A 170 -5.54 -17.61 4.69
N ASP A 171 -6.27 -17.54 5.80
CA ASP A 171 -7.09 -18.64 6.33
C ASP A 171 -8.53 -18.59 5.81
N GLN A 172 -8.90 -17.53 5.06
CA GLN A 172 -10.27 -17.27 4.58
C GLN A 172 -11.31 -17.24 5.73
N SER A 173 -10.90 -16.79 6.92
CA SER A 173 -11.71 -16.73 8.14
C SER A 173 -12.38 -15.36 8.30
N PHE A 174 -13.37 -15.05 7.43
CA PHE A 174 -14.02 -13.74 7.38
C PHE A 174 -15.02 -13.47 8.52
N ASP A 175 -15.26 -14.43 9.39
CA ASP A 175 -16.05 -14.30 10.62
C ASP A 175 -15.39 -13.40 11.67
N LYS A 176 -14.07 -13.12 11.56
CA LYS A 176 -13.30 -12.24 12.46
C LYS A 176 -13.31 -10.75 12.08
N LEU A 177 -14.13 -10.35 11.14
CA LEU A 177 -14.18 -8.95 10.70
C LEU A 177 -14.54 -7.95 11.81
N ASP A 178 -15.34 -8.33 12.80
CA ASP A 178 -15.71 -7.48 13.92
C ASP A 178 -14.49 -7.13 14.79
N GLU A 179 -13.52 -8.04 14.94
CA GLU A 179 -12.26 -7.77 15.64
C GLU A 179 -11.45 -6.70 14.90
N VAL A 180 -11.34 -6.82 13.59
CA VAL A 180 -10.65 -5.82 12.73
C VAL A 180 -11.30 -4.45 12.83
N LEU A 181 -12.64 -4.38 12.83
CA LEU A 181 -13.38 -3.12 12.96
C LEU A 181 -13.13 -2.47 14.33
N LYS A 182 -13.07 -3.26 15.39
CA LYS A 182 -12.77 -2.78 16.75
C LYS A 182 -11.34 -2.22 16.82
N GLU A 183 -10.35 -2.98 16.34
CA GLU A 183 -8.94 -2.55 16.32
C GLU A 183 -8.76 -1.28 15.47
N LYS A 184 -9.35 -1.23 14.27
CA LYS A 184 -9.35 -0.04 13.42
C LYS A 184 -9.88 1.19 14.15
N ASN A 185 -11.03 1.08 14.83
CA ASN A 185 -11.63 2.21 15.53
C ASN A 185 -10.75 2.68 16.71
N GLN A 186 -10.09 1.77 17.41
CA GLN A 186 -9.13 2.11 18.46
C GLN A 186 -7.95 2.90 17.88
N ILE A 187 -7.36 2.45 16.77
CA ILE A 187 -6.26 3.15 16.11
C ILE A 187 -6.69 4.57 15.68
N LEU A 188 -7.87 4.72 15.07
CA LEU A 188 -8.39 6.03 14.67
C LEU A 188 -8.54 6.98 15.86
N ASN A 189 -9.00 6.50 17.02
CA ASN A 189 -9.09 7.29 18.23
C ASN A 189 -7.69 7.70 18.72
N ASN A 190 -6.73 6.77 18.76
CA ASN A 190 -5.36 7.05 19.20
C ASN A 190 -4.66 8.05 18.26
N VAL A 191 -4.85 7.92 16.95
CA VAL A 191 -4.35 8.90 15.95
C VAL A 191 -4.97 10.28 16.22
N SER A 192 -6.27 10.35 16.49
CA SER A 192 -6.95 11.62 16.80
C SER A 192 -6.37 12.26 18.06
N GLU A 193 -6.08 11.49 19.10
CA GLU A 193 -5.40 11.99 20.30
C GLU A 193 -3.99 12.49 20.01
N LEU A 194 -3.22 11.79 19.16
CA LEU A 194 -1.88 12.24 18.75
C LEU A 194 -1.93 13.55 17.96
N ILE A 195 -2.93 13.73 17.12
CA ILE A 195 -3.16 15.01 16.42
C ILE A 195 -3.39 16.13 17.43
N GLN A 196 -4.22 15.92 18.46
CA GLN A 196 -4.44 16.92 19.51
C GLN A 196 -3.17 17.23 20.31
N LYS A 197 -2.39 16.21 20.65
CA LYS A 197 -1.07 16.38 21.28
C LYS A 197 -0.14 17.22 20.40
N GLN A 198 -0.12 16.97 19.10
CA GLN A 198 0.71 17.73 18.18
C GLN A 198 0.26 19.18 18.02
N ILE A 199 -1.04 19.44 17.98
CA ILE A 199 -1.59 20.80 18.00
C ILE A 199 -1.11 21.55 19.25
N THR A 200 -1.15 20.90 20.42
CA THR A 200 -0.64 21.49 21.67
C THR A 200 0.85 21.80 21.58
N ARG A 201 1.68 20.87 21.06
CA ARG A 201 3.12 21.10 20.85
C ARG A 201 3.41 22.28 19.92
N ILE A 202 2.58 22.50 18.91
CA ILE A 202 2.69 23.66 18.02
C ILE A 202 2.39 24.94 18.79
N ARG A 203 1.32 24.96 19.57
CA ARG A 203 0.90 26.13 20.36
C ARG A 203 1.90 26.50 21.45
N THR A 204 2.57 25.53 22.05
CA THR A 204 3.62 25.72 23.07
C THR A 204 5.02 25.91 22.47
N VAL A 205 5.14 25.99 21.14
CA VAL A 205 6.41 26.14 20.42
C VAL A 205 7.42 25.00 20.71
N GLU A 206 6.91 23.85 21.11
CA GLU A 206 7.75 22.67 21.39
C GLU A 206 8.25 21.96 20.13
N THR A 207 7.65 22.25 18.97
CA THR A 207 7.99 21.63 17.70
C THR A 207 8.29 22.69 16.63
N SER A 208 9.17 22.37 15.69
CA SER A 208 9.46 23.26 14.56
C SER A 208 8.35 23.18 13.49
N PRO A 209 8.14 24.24 12.69
CA PRO A 209 7.14 24.22 11.60
C PRO A 209 7.35 23.05 10.61
N LYS A 210 8.60 22.67 10.33
CA LYS A 210 8.92 21.55 9.44
C LYS A 210 8.58 20.19 10.09
N ASN A 211 8.87 20.03 11.38
CA ASN A 211 8.47 18.83 12.12
C ASN A 211 6.95 18.73 12.27
N SER A 212 6.25 19.84 12.35
CA SER A 212 4.78 19.87 12.41
C SER A 212 4.13 19.39 11.11
N LYS A 213 4.80 19.59 9.97
CA LYS A 213 4.32 19.09 8.67
C LYS A 213 4.61 17.61 8.45
N LEU A 214 5.69 17.10 9.07
CA LEU A 214 6.06 15.69 8.95
C LEU A 214 5.17 14.80 9.82
N TYR A 215 4.91 15.23 11.07
CA TYR A 215 4.14 14.49 12.06
C TYR A 215 2.65 14.42 11.70
#